data_bd273026b8375e121c90bb2177c3999b
#
_entry.id   bd273026b8375e121c90bb2177c3999b
#
_cell.length_a   1.000
_cell.length_b   1.000
_cell.length_c   1.000
_cell.angle_alpha   90.00
_cell.angle_beta   90.00
_cell.angle_gamma   90.00
#
_symmetry.space_group_name_H-M   'P 1'
#
loop_
_entity.id
_entity.type
_entity.pdbx_description
1 polymer ?
#
loop_
_entity_poly.entity_id
_entity_poly.type
_entity_poly.pdbx_seq_one_letter_code
_entity_poly.pdbx_strand_id
1 'polypeptide(L)'
;LWLLVSRINVRFSEPVPTPLSRPIIFVANHQNKLDVVGISWYLRHYSPKFVSKIELSKGIPSVSYNLRHSGAALINRDDAKQSLTEIGRLGLLIEETNTSAVIFPEGTRSVTGEMKAFNAAGIKLLLKKSPSALVVPIYIDKTWTLNRFGKYPMSVGEKISWTVLSAIDPQGRTAAEVAVLVEESIRQEF
;
A
#
# COMPACT_ATOMS: atom_id res chain seq x y z
N LEU A 1 19.68 -3.09 -6.98
CA LEU A 1 20.28 -3.87 -8.08
C LEU A 1 19.22 -4.69 -8.82
N TRP A 2 18.42 -5.50 -8.12
CA TRP A 2 17.41 -6.39 -8.71
C TRP A 2 16.34 -5.64 -9.51
N LEU A 3 15.83 -4.53 -8.96
CA LEU A 3 14.84 -3.66 -9.62
C LEU A 3 15.39 -3.04 -10.92
N LEU A 4 16.69 -2.77 -11.00
CA LEU A 4 17.34 -2.26 -12.21
C LEU A 4 17.48 -3.35 -13.31
N VAL A 5 17.75 -4.60 -12.92
CA VAL A 5 17.88 -5.73 -13.85
C VAL A 5 16.52 -6.18 -14.41
N SER A 6 15.43 -5.98 -13.65
CA SER A 6 14.08 -6.43 -14.03
C SER A 6 13.34 -5.47 -14.97
N ARG A 7 13.96 -4.37 -15.43
CA ARG A 7 13.33 -3.33 -16.29
C ARG A 7 11.99 -2.83 -15.72
N ILE A 8 12.03 -2.31 -14.50
CA ILE A 8 10.84 -1.79 -13.82
C ILE A 8 10.44 -0.46 -14.44
N ASN A 9 9.24 -0.39 -14.98
CA ASN A 9 8.61 0.86 -15.37
C ASN A 9 7.66 1.31 -14.26
N VAL A 10 7.90 2.49 -13.70
CA VAL A 10 6.95 3.17 -12.81
C VAL A 10 6.29 4.29 -13.60
N ARG A 11 4.97 4.25 -13.65
CA ARG A 11 4.17 5.31 -14.26
C ARG A 11 3.40 6.01 -13.17
N PHE A 12 3.40 7.34 -13.23
CA PHE A 12 2.49 8.18 -12.47
C PHE A 12 1.49 8.75 -13.48
N SER A 13 0.22 8.44 -13.33
CA SER A 13 -0.85 8.97 -14.20
C SER A 13 -1.09 10.46 -13.96
N GLU A 14 -0.97 10.89 -12.71
CA GLU A 14 -1.07 12.28 -12.30
C GLU A 14 -0.06 12.60 -11.20
N PRO A 15 0.43 13.84 -11.10
CA PRO A 15 1.31 14.23 -10.00
C PRO A 15 0.53 14.16 -8.68
N VAL A 16 1.02 13.36 -7.77
CA VAL A 16 0.55 13.40 -6.37
C VAL A 16 0.90 14.78 -5.80
N PRO A 17 -0.04 15.46 -5.10
CA PRO A 17 0.21 16.80 -4.58
C PRO A 17 1.50 16.90 -3.75
N THR A 18 2.40 17.79 -4.14
CA THR A 18 3.63 18.11 -3.40
C THR A 18 3.74 19.61 -3.20
N PRO A 19 4.15 20.12 -2.04
CA PRO A 19 4.41 19.40 -0.79
C PRO A 19 3.13 18.85 -0.17
N LEU A 20 3.25 17.87 0.74
CA LEU A 20 2.12 17.30 1.47
C LEU A 20 1.42 18.39 2.30
N SER A 21 0.37 18.96 1.75
CA SER A 21 -0.52 19.86 2.48
C SER A 21 -1.56 19.10 3.31
N ARG A 22 -1.73 17.81 2.99
CA ARG A 22 -2.68 16.87 3.59
C ARG A 22 -2.04 15.48 3.69
N PRO A 23 -2.38 14.66 4.70
CA PRO A 23 -1.96 13.26 4.75
C PRO A 23 -2.49 12.48 3.54
N ILE A 24 -1.82 11.38 3.19
CA ILE A 24 -2.24 10.53 2.07
C ILE A 24 -2.41 9.09 2.54
N ILE A 25 -3.50 8.45 2.11
CA ILE A 25 -3.72 7.03 2.24
C ILE A 25 -3.54 6.39 0.87
N PHE A 26 -2.40 5.75 0.64
CA PHE A 26 -2.17 4.94 -0.55
C PHE A 26 -2.83 3.57 -0.38
N VAL A 27 -3.64 3.20 -1.36
CA VAL A 27 -4.33 1.91 -1.38
C VAL A 27 -3.90 1.16 -2.63
N ALA A 28 -3.33 -0.02 -2.47
CA ALA A 28 -2.79 -0.78 -3.59
C ALA A 28 -3.30 -2.24 -3.59
N ASN A 29 -3.42 -2.84 -4.78
CA ASN A 29 -3.46 -4.29 -4.91
C ASN A 29 -2.11 -4.90 -4.52
N HIS A 30 -2.05 -6.20 -4.26
CA HIS A 30 -0.84 -6.84 -3.73
C HIS A 30 -0.52 -8.15 -4.43
N GLN A 31 0.64 -8.22 -5.08
CA GLN A 31 1.07 -9.37 -5.87
C GLN A 31 2.41 -9.96 -5.40
N ASN A 32 3.32 -9.13 -4.87
CA ASN A 32 4.67 -9.57 -4.51
C ASN A 32 5.19 -8.85 -3.26
N LYS A 33 6.15 -9.47 -2.56
CA LYS A 33 6.87 -8.81 -1.45
C LYS A 33 7.64 -7.55 -1.89
N LEU A 34 8.02 -7.48 -3.16
CA LEU A 34 8.71 -6.32 -3.73
C LEU A 34 7.80 -5.11 -3.98
N ASP A 35 6.47 -5.29 -3.90
CA ASP A 35 5.52 -4.17 -4.00
C ASP A 35 5.80 -3.13 -2.91
N VAL A 36 6.07 -3.60 -1.68
CA VAL A 36 6.45 -2.73 -0.56
C VAL A 36 7.74 -1.98 -0.84
N VAL A 37 8.75 -2.65 -1.43
CA VAL A 37 10.04 -2.04 -1.76
C VAL A 37 9.88 -0.98 -2.84
N GLY A 38 9.10 -1.29 -3.90
CA GLY A 38 8.79 -0.34 -4.98
C GLY A 38 8.10 0.92 -4.44
N ILE A 39 7.01 0.74 -3.69
CA ILE A 39 6.27 1.86 -3.08
C ILE A 39 7.19 2.66 -2.14
N SER A 40 7.94 2.00 -1.25
CA SER A 40 8.85 2.69 -0.31
C SER A 40 9.89 3.55 -1.02
N TRP A 41 10.41 3.09 -2.14
CA TRP A 41 11.44 3.82 -2.89
C TRP A 41 10.85 4.99 -3.68
N TYR A 42 9.79 4.73 -4.45
CA TYR A 42 9.23 5.73 -5.35
C TYR A 42 8.41 6.80 -4.62
N LEU A 43 7.73 6.42 -3.54
CA LEU A 43 6.93 7.35 -2.72
C LEU A 43 7.66 7.81 -1.45
N ARG A 44 8.98 7.67 -1.35
CA ARG A 44 9.77 8.03 -0.16
C ARG A 44 9.55 9.46 0.33
N HIS A 45 9.28 10.39 -0.58
CA HIS A 45 9.01 11.80 -0.25
C HIS A 45 7.70 11.99 0.55
N TYR A 46 6.81 11.01 0.53
CA TYR A 46 5.57 11.00 1.29
C TYR A 46 5.70 10.26 2.63
N SER A 47 6.91 9.79 2.99
CA SER A 47 7.18 9.05 4.22
C SER A 47 6.21 7.90 4.48
N PRO A 48 6.05 6.94 3.54
CA PRO A 48 5.01 5.91 3.59
C PRO A 48 5.18 4.97 4.78
N LYS A 49 4.12 4.82 5.57
CA LYS A 49 4.03 3.91 6.71
C LYS A 49 3.07 2.78 6.37
N PHE A 50 3.50 1.54 6.51
CA PHE A 50 2.76 0.38 6.02
C PHE A 50 1.89 -0.26 7.11
N VAL A 51 0.73 -0.76 6.68
CA VAL A 51 0.02 -1.79 7.44
C VAL A 51 0.67 -3.14 7.10
N SER A 52 1.32 -3.75 8.06
CA SER A 52 2.15 -4.95 7.86
C SER A 52 1.88 -6.02 8.92
N LYS A 53 2.13 -7.27 8.56
CA LYS A 53 2.06 -8.38 9.53
C LYS A 53 3.07 -8.20 10.66
N ILE A 54 2.65 -8.43 11.89
CA ILE A 54 3.49 -8.32 13.09
C ILE A 54 4.71 -9.25 13.05
N GLU A 55 4.60 -10.42 12.42
CA GLU A 55 5.68 -11.39 12.30
C GLU A 55 6.87 -10.83 11.49
N LEU A 56 6.62 -9.89 10.56
CA LEU A 56 7.67 -9.23 9.78
C LEU A 56 8.50 -8.24 10.61
N SER A 57 8.04 -7.91 11.83
CA SER A 57 8.83 -7.09 12.76
C SER A 57 10.03 -7.83 13.37
N LYS A 58 10.21 -9.12 13.05
CA LYS A 58 11.29 -9.99 13.55
C LYS A 58 11.93 -10.78 12.41
N GLY A 59 13.21 -11.12 12.54
CA GLY A 59 13.89 -12.08 11.66
C GLY A 59 14.43 -11.57 10.32
N ILE A 60 14.09 -10.38 9.88
CA ILE A 60 14.60 -9.77 8.62
C ILE A 60 15.26 -8.43 8.97
N PRO A 61 16.60 -8.37 9.14
CA PRO A 61 17.26 -7.23 9.80
C PRO A 61 16.80 -5.84 9.36
N SER A 62 16.89 -5.50 8.07
CA SER A 62 16.51 -4.19 7.55
C SER A 62 15.00 -3.93 7.58
N VAL A 63 14.20 -4.92 7.18
CA VAL A 63 12.73 -4.81 7.15
C VAL A 63 12.17 -4.70 8.56
N SER A 64 12.62 -5.61 9.45
CA SER A 64 12.14 -5.65 10.83
C SER A 64 12.52 -4.38 11.60
N TYR A 65 13.72 -3.85 11.36
CA TYR A 65 14.15 -2.58 11.95
C TYR A 65 13.25 -1.43 11.46
N ASN A 66 13.08 -1.31 10.15
CA ASN A 66 12.25 -0.25 9.56
C ASN A 66 10.80 -0.32 10.09
N LEU A 67 10.16 -1.48 10.07
CA LEU A 67 8.78 -1.66 10.53
C LEU A 67 8.59 -1.25 11.99
N ARG A 68 9.57 -1.51 12.87
CA ARG A 68 9.49 -1.10 14.29
C ARG A 68 9.68 0.39 14.51
N HIS A 69 10.45 1.06 13.63
CA HIS A 69 10.87 2.46 13.85
C HIS A 69 10.20 3.47 12.91
N SER A 70 9.52 3.02 11.85
CA SER A 70 8.87 3.89 10.87
C SER A 70 7.47 4.39 11.29
N GLY A 71 6.91 3.86 12.38
CA GLY A 71 5.51 4.12 12.76
C GLY A 71 4.49 3.21 12.05
N ALA A 72 4.94 2.13 11.38
CA ALA A 72 4.07 1.16 10.72
C ALA A 72 3.01 0.57 11.68
N ALA A 73 1.84 0.22 11.15
CA ALA A 73 0.83 -0.54 11.87
C ALA A 73 1.17 -2.04 11.78
N LEU A 74 1.58 -2.63 12.88
CA LEU A 74 1.93 -4.05 12.97
C LEU A 74 0.72 -4.86 13.42
N ILE A 75 0.06 -5.54 12.48
CA ILE A 75 -1.21 -6.22 12.72
C ILE A 75 -1.03 -7.74 12.88
N ASN A 76 -1.76 -8.29 13.84
CA ASN A 76 -2.02 -9.73 13.92
C ASN A 76 -3.36 -10.01 13.24
N ARG A 77 -3.32 -10.71 12.10
CA ARG A 77 -4.53 -10.98 11.29
C ARG A 77 -5.55 -11.89 11.98
N ASP A 78 -5.11 -12.65 12.96
CA ASP A 78 -5.96 -13.53 13.75
C ASP A 78 -6.60 -12.79 14.95
N ASP A 79 -6.18 -11.53 15.20
CA ASP A 79 -6.76 -10.64 16.22
C ASP A 79 -7.28 -9.36 15.56
N ALA A 80 -8.57 -9.36 15.24
CA ALA A 80 -9.24 -8.23 14.61
C ALA A 80 -9.19 -6.97 15.49
N LYS A 81 -9.30 -7.11 16.81
CA LYS A 81 -9.28 -5.98 17.74
C LYS A 81 -7.91 -5.31 17.77
N GLN A 82 -6.85 -6.09 17.89
CA GLN A 82 -5.46 -5.61 17.84
C GLN A 82 -5.19 -4.93 16.48
N SER A 83 -5.58 -5.57 15.37
CA SER A 83 -5.40 -5.04 14.03
C SER A 83 -6.09 -3.68 13.83
N LEU A 84 -7.33 -3.54 14.26
CA LEU A 84 -8.06 -2.27 14.19
C LEU A 84 -7.42 -1.21 15.10
N THR A 85 -6.93 -1.58 16.28
CA THR A 85 -6.23 -0.64 17.19
C THR A 85 -5.00 -0.06 16.50
N GLU A 86 -4.16 -0.90 15.88
CA GLU A 86 -2.93 -0.47 15.20
C GLU A 86 -3.20 0.37 13.95
N ILE A 87 -4.21 0.00 13.15
CA ILE A 87 -4.62 0.79 11.98
C ILE A 87 -5.16 2.15 12.43
N GLY A 88 -5.94 2.19 13.52
CA GLY A 88 -6.43 3.44 14.10
C GLY A 88 -5.30 4.35 14.60
N ARG A 89 -4.28 3.76 15.26
CA ARG A 89 -3.07 4.48 15.68
C ARG A 89 -2.32 5.07 14.48
N LEU A 90 -2.18 4.28 13.40
CA LEU A 90 -1.55 4.77 12.17
C LEU A 90 -2.33 5.93 11.54
N GLY A 91 -3.67 5.86 11.52
CA GLY A 91 -4.51 6.95 11.02
C GLY A 91 -4.31 8.25 11.78
N LEU A 92 -4.25 8.21 13.11
CA LEU A 92 -3.95 9.39 13.94
C LEU A 92 -2.53 9.92 13.66
N LEU A 93 -1.55 9.03 13.56
CA LEU A 93 -0.17 9.41 13.30
C LEU A 93 0.00 10.17 11.98
N ILE A 94 -0.62 9.70 10.89
CA ILE A 94 -0.49 10.38 9.59
C ILE A 94 -1.24 11.72 9.59
N GLU A 95 -2.35 11.83 10.31
CA GLU A 95 -3.09 13.09 10.48
C GLU A 95 -2.22 14.15 11.19
N GLU A 96 -1.57 13.76 12.29
CA GLU A 96 -0.75 14.65 13.11
C GLU A 96 0.56 15.06 12.40
N THR A 97 1.14 14.15 11.60
CA THR A 97 2.48 14.35 11.02
C THR A 97 2.47 14.73 9.54
N ASN A 98 1.30 14.84 8.91
CA ASN A 98 1.15 15.07 7.47
C ASN A 98 1.99 14.08 6.62
N THR A 99 2.01 12.82 7.02
CA THR A 99 2.70 11.75 6.32
C THR A 99 1.73 10.84 5.58
N SER A 100 2.17 9.67 5.11
CA SER A 100 1.27 8.77 4.41
C SER A 100 1.18 7.38 5.02
N ALA A 101 0.01 6.74 4.86
CA ALA A 101 -0.20 5.33 5.12
C ALA A 101 -0.26 4.55 3.81
N VAL A 102 0.17 3.30 3.82
CA VAL A 102 0.00 2.35 2.71
C VAL A 102 -0.72 1.13 3.21
N ILE A 103 -1.81 0.77 2.54
CA ILE A 103 -2.60 -0.41 2.87
C ILE A 103 -2.86 -1.26 1.63
N PHE A 104 -2.77 -2.60 1.82
CA PHE A 104 -3.14 -3.61 0.84
C PHE A 104 -4.43 -4.29 1.31
N PRO A 105 -5.61 -3.82 0.86
CA PRO A 105 -6.90 -4.27 1.41
C PRO A 105 -7.26 -5.71 1.07
N GLU A 106 -6.58 -6.34 0.11
CA GLU A 106 -6.69 -7.78 -0.16
C GLU A 106 -6.24 -8.65 1.03
N GLY A 107 -5.47 -8.09 1.96
CA GLY A 107 -4.95 -8.77 3.14
C GLY A 107 -3.89 -9.84 2.85
N THR A 108 -3.72 -10.28 1.60
CA THR A 108 -2.71 -11.25 1.18
C THR A 108 -2.34 -11.05 -0.28
N ARG A 109 -1.19 -11.54 -0.70
CA ARG A 109 -0.72 -11.42 -2.08
C ARG A 109 -1.52 -12.31 -3.04
N SER A 110 -1.79 -11.80 -4.24
CA SER A 110 -2.19 -12.62 -5.37
C SER A 110 -0.94 -13.26 -6.01
N VAL A 111 -0.98 -14.56 -6.21
CA VAL A 111 0.12 -15.30 -6.88
C VAL A 111 -0.16 -15.54 -8.37
N THR A 112 -1.37 -15.22 -8.81
CA THR A 112 -1.83 -15.37 -10.20
C THR A 112 -1.91 -14.04 -10.94
N GLY A 113 -1.79 -12.94 -10.22
CA GLY A 113 -2.04 -11.58 -10.73
C GLY A 113 -3.47 -11.10 -10.53
N GLU A 114 -4.44 -11.99 -10.39
CA GLU A 114 -5.85 -11.62 -10.18
C GLU A 114 -6.06 -10.88 -8.88
N MET A 115 -6.79 -9.78 -8.93
CA MET A 115 -7.11 -8.99 -7.75
C MET A 115 -8.18 -9.68 -6.90
N LYS A 116 -7.91 -9.80 -5.61
CA LYS A 116 -8.87 -10.30 -4.64
C LYS A 116 -9.85 -9.20 -4.21
N ALA A 117 -10.95 -9.60 -3.57
CA ALA A 117 -11.88 -8.66 -2.98
C ALA A 117 -11.22 -7.81 -1.89
N PHE A 118 -11.51 -6.52 -1.85
CA PHE A 118 -10.99 -5.60 -0.86
C PHE A 118 -11.75 -5.71 0.46
N ASN A 119 -11.01 -5.83 1.55
CA ASN A 119 -11.55 -5.60 2.88
C ASN A 119 -11.50 -4.09 3.18
N ALA A 120 -12.65 -3.45 3.08
CA ALA A 120 -12.79 -2.02 3.27
C ALA A 120 -12.59 -1.53 4.73
N ALA A 121 -12.57 -2.43 5.72
CA ALA A 121 -12.54 -2.05 7.13
C ALA A 121 -11.31 -1.20 7.49
N GLY A 122 -10.13 -1.57 6.97
CA GLY A 122 -8.90 -0.82 7.20
C GLY A 122 -8.93 0.58 6.58
N ILE A 123 -9.43 0.70 5.34
CA ILE A 123 -9.58 1.98 4.64
C ILE A 123 -10.55 2.90 5.40
N LYS A 124 -11.72 2.38 5.78
CA LYS A 124 -12.73 3.12 6.55
C LYS A 124 -12.18 3.64 7.88
N LEU A 125 -11.39 2.83 8.55
CA LEU A 125 -10.81 3.21 9.84
C LEU A 125 -9.71 4.27 9.68
N LEU A 126 -8.84 4.14 8.68
CA LEU A 126 -7.84 5.16 8.35
C LEU A 126 -8.51 6.50 8.07
N LEU A 127 -9.54 6.53 7.22
CA LEU A 127 -10.30 7.75 6.91
C LEU A 127 -11.01 8.33 8.14
N LYS A 128 -11.56 7.48 9.00
CA LYS A 128 -12.18 7.95 10.26
C LYS A 128 -11.16 8.63 11.19
N LYS A 129 -9.92 8.18 11.18
CA LYS A 129 -8.83 8.68 12.05
C LYS A 129 -7.98 9.76 11.42
N SER A 130 -8.00 9.85 10.09
CA SER A 130 -7.33 10.87 9.28
C SER A 130 -8.33 11.48 8.28
N PRO A 131 -9.27 12.30 8.77
CA PRO A 131 -10.37 12.83 7.95
C PRO A 131 -9.91 13.84 6.90
N SER A 132 -8.74 14.45 7.08
CA SER A 132 -8.15 15.36 6.08
C SER A 132 -7.40 14.63 4.97
N ALA A 133 -7.19 13.31 5.08
CA ALA A 133 -6.37 12.56 4.15
C ALA A 133 -7.00 12.47 2.75
N LEU A 134 -6.16 12.60 1.72
CA LEU A 134 -6.49 12.17 0.36
C LEU A 134 -6.31 10.66 0.24
N VAL A 135 -7.11 10.01 -0.59
CA VAL A 135 -6.94 8.60 -0.91
C VAL A 135 -6.38 8.47 -2.32
N VAL A 136 -5.27 7.79 -2.46
CA VAL A 136 -4.59 7.64 -3.76
C VAL A 136 -4.47 6.15 -4.09
N PRO A 137 -5.23 5.67 -5.09
CA PRO A 137 -5.12 4.29 -5.53
C PRO A 137 -3.80 4.05 -6.27
N ILE A 138 -3.24 2.84 -6.13
CA ILE A 138 -2.05 2.40 -6.85
C ILE A 138 -2.36 1.06 -7.49
N TYR A 139 -2.26 0.99 -8.80
CA TYR A 139 -2.32 -0.26 -9.55
C TYR A 139 -0.92 -0.86 -9.70
N ILE A 140 -0.76 -2.11 -9.29
CA ILE A 140 0.47 -2.87 -9.40
C ILE A 140 0.26 -3.97 -10.44
N ASP A 141 1.06 -3.93 -11.52
CA ASP A 141 0.95 -4.87 -12.63
C ASP A 141 2.15 -5.83 -12.68
N LYS A 142 1.86 -7.09 -12.87
CA LYS A 142 2.79 -8.20 -13.18
C LYS A 142 3.91 -8.46 -12.17
N THR A 143 3.90 -7.90 -10.97
CA THR A 143 4.94 -8.20 -9.98
C THR A 143 4.89 -9.66 -9.51
N TRP A 144 3.75 -10.34 -9.63
CA TRP A 144 3.61 -11.77 -9.37
C TRP A 144 4.49 -12.63 -10.29
N THR A 145 4.76 -12.19 -11.54
CA THR A 145 5.56 -12.94 -12.51
C THR A 145 7.01 -13.14 -12.05
N LEU A 146 7.48 -12.27 -11.15
CA LEU A 146 8.82 -12.40 -10.56
C LEU A 146 9.02 -13.73 -9.83
N ASN A 147 7.96 -14.34 -9.36
CA ASN A 147 7.99 -15.60 -8.64
C ASN A 147 7.30 -16.76 -9.38
N ARG A 148 7.10 -16.65 -10.71
CA ARG A 148 6.43 -17.71 -11.50
C ARG A 148 7.13 -19.07 -11.44
N PHE A 149 8.43 -19.11 -11.19
CA PHE A 149 9.22 -20.33 -11.03
C PHE A 149 9.44 -20.70 -9.54
N GLY A 150 8.68 -20.09 -8.62
CA GLY A 150 8.82 -20.25 -7.18
C GLY A 150 9.64 -19.13 -6.52
N LYS A 151 10.19 -19.42 -5.33
CA LYS A 151 10.95 -18.38 -4.58
C LYS A 151 12.28 -18.05 -5.24
N TYR A 152 12.92 -19.02 -5.86
CA TYR A 152 14.21 -18.90 -6.54
C TYR A 152 14.29 -19.93 -7.67
N PRO A 153 14.93 -19.57 -8.82
CA PRO A 153 15.37 -18.22 -9.16
C PRO A 153 14.18 -17.29 -9.43
N MET A 154 14.32 -16.01 -9.11
CA MET A 154 13.33 -15.03 -9.53
C MET A 154 13.46 -14.76 -11.03
N SER A 155 12.35 -14.51 -11.73
CA SER A 155 12.35 -14.15 -13.14
C SER A 155 13.12 -12.86 -13.40
N VAL A 156 13.77 -12.79 -14.57
CA VAL A 156 14.54 -11.64 -15.06
C VAL A 156 13.91 -11.12 -16.34
N GLY A 157 13.95 -9.81 -16.55
CA GLY A 157 13.41 -9.18 -17.76
C GLY A 157 11.90 -8.98 -17.76
N GLU A 158 11.23 -9.22 -16.62
CA GLU A 158 9.79 -8.97 -16.48
C GLU A 158 9.49 -7.47 -16.53
N LYS A 159 8.46 -7.12 -17.29
CA LYS A 159 7.94 -5.75 -17.31
C LYS A 159 6.90 -5.64 -16.18
N ILE A 160 7.30 -5.02 -15.09
CA ILE A 160 6.43 -4.77 -13.94
C ILE A 160 6.21 -3.27 -13.80
N SER A 161 5.04 -2.86 -13.32
CA SER A 161 4.73 -1.44 -13.15
C SER A 161 3.93 -1.14 -11.89
N TRP A 162 4.08 0.09 -11.42
CA TRP A 162 3.23 0.72 -10.42
C TRP A 162 2.64 1.97 -11.06
N THR A 163 1.33 2.03 -11.15
CA THR A 163 0.61 3.20 -11.66
C THR A 163 -0.09 3.88 -10.50
N VAL A 164 0.29 5.11 -10.22
CA VAL A 164 -0.41 5.95 -9.25
C VAL A 164 -1.58 6.59 -9.97
N LEU A 165 -2.79 6.34 -9.48
CA LEU A 165 -4.03 6.83 -10.08
C LEU A 165 -4.45 8.17 -9.47
N SER A 166 -5.48 8.77 -10.04
CA SER A 166 -6.01 10.06 -9.59
C SER A 166 -6.43 10.03 -8.13
N ALA A 167 -6.06 11.05 -7.39
CA ALA A 167 -6.41 11.19 -5.98
C ALA A 167 -7.91 11.35 -5.80
N ILE A 168 -8.47 10.65 -4.82
CA ILE A 168 -9.87 10.72 -4.43
C ILE A 168 -9.96 11.57 -3.17
N ASP A 169 -10.67 12.70 -3.24
CA ASP A 169 -10.99 13.49 -2.05
C ASP A 169 -12.21 12.88 -1.35
N PRO A 170 -12.10 12.50 -0.06
CA PRO A 170 -13.20 11.94 0.68
C PRO A 170 -14.27 12.97 1.09
N GLN A 171 -14.05 14.28 0.87
CA GLN A 171 -15.03 15.29 1.23
C GLN A 171 -16.37 15.07 0.52
N GLY A 172 -17.45 15.11 1.29
CA GLY A 172 -18.82 14.88 0.78
C GLY A 172 -19.16 13.42 0.48
N ARG A 173 -18.27 12.47 0.83
CA ARG A 173 -18.46 11.03 0.63
C ARG A 173 -18.36 10.28 1.93
N THR A 174 -19.07 9.17 2.04
CA THR A 174 -18.87 8.22 3.14
C THR A 174 -17.57 7.43 2.90
N ALA A 175 -16.95 6.98 3.98
CA ALA A 175 -15.76 6.11 3.88
C ALA A 175 -16.04 4.79 3.15
N ALA A 176 -17.30 4.37 3.07
CA ALA A 176 -17.72 3.20 2.31
C ALA A 176 -17.70 3.48 0.80
N GLU A 177 -18.24 4.61 0.37
CA GLU A 177 -18.21 5.04 -1.04
C GLU A 177 -16.77 5.24 -1.52
N VAL A 178 -15.92 5.87 -0.72
CA VAL A 178 -14.50 6.03 -1.05
C VAL A 178 -13.82 4.67 -1.24
N ALA A 179 -14.08 3.70 -0.36
CA ALA A 179 -13.48 2.36 -0.49
C ALA A 179 -13.92 1.64 -1.77
N VAL A 180 -15.19 1.81 -2.19
CA VAL A 180 -15.71 1.27 -3.47
C VAL A 180 -15.03 1.95 -4.65
N LEU A 181 -14.98 3.29 -4.68
CA LEU A 181 -14.34 4.05 -5.76
C LEU A 181 -12.86 3.67 -5.93
N VAL A 182 -12.14 3.47 -4.83
CA VAL A 182 -10.74 3.02 -4.85
C VAL A 182 -10.60 1.64 -5.49
N GLU A 183 -11.46 0.70 -5.10
CA GLU A 183 -11.45 -0.66 -5.66
C GLU A 183 -11.78 -0.63 -7.15
N GLU A 184 -12.80 0.12 -7.55
CA GLU A 184 -13.20 0.29 -8.95
C GLU A 184 -12.09 0.93 -9.78
N SER A 185 -11.46 2.00 -9.28
CA SER A 185 -10.34 2.65 -9.97
C SER A 185 -9.19 1.69 -10.26
N ILE A 186 -8.83 0.84 -9.30
CA ILE A 186 -7.78 -0.15 -9.49
C ILE A 186 -8.24 -1.25 -10.44
N ARG A 187 -9.50 -1.70 -10.37
CA ARG A 187 -10.05 -2.74 -11.24
C ARG A 187 -10.14 -2.32 -12.71
N GLN A 188 -10.31 -1.04 -12.99
CA GLN A 188 -10.37 -0.52 -14.36
C GLN A 188 -9.01 -0.58 -15.09
N GLU A 189 -7.91 -0.73 -14.36
CA GLU A 189 -6.56 -0.86 -14.92
C GLU A 189 -6.19 -2.33 -15.26
N PHE A 190 -7.01 -3.31 -14.83
CA PHE A 190 -6.82 -4.73 -15.14
C PHE A 190 -7.32 -5.06 -16.55
#